data_232d519aac1c0624c606e51a59b51690
#
_entry.id   232d519aac1c0624c606e51a59b51690
#
_cell.length_a   1.000
_cell.length_b   1.000
_cell.length_c   1.000
_cell.angle_alpha   90.00
_cell.angle_beta   90.00
_cell.angle_gamma   90.00
#
_symmetry.space_group_name_H-M   'P 1'
#
loop_
_entity.id
_entity.type
_entity.pdbx_description
1 polymer ?
#
loop_
_entity_poly.entity_id
_entity_poly.type
_entity_poly.pdbx_seq_one_letter_code
_entity_poly.pdbx_strand_id
1 'polypeptide(L)'
;MPYSFVPKLKPRSRQNGSALLFVIILIVVIAGGWYGLSTLRRNSEIEGKQFAREVIDRVAVQHDGRYLHSIIAADRRIAIPPAMEQGLIDGFTKLGAPNQNFSVDGNLTFESYFFSPHGTFKSILTYPDRHATILVTVGKPRGYWVLTDLAITWERPPG
;
A
#
# COMPACT_ATOMS: atom_id res chain seq x y z
N MET A 1 -57.09 17.26 65.99
CA MET A 1 -56.51 17.78 64.73
C MET A 1 -55.66 16.71 64.13
N PRO A 2 -56.06 16.09 63.01
CA PRO A 2 -55.22 15.06 62.32
C PRO A 2 -54.26 15.72 61.29
N TYR A 3 -52.98 15.46 61.45
CA TYR A 3 -51.96 15.86 60.46
C TYR A 3 -52.03 14.92 59.26
N SER A 4 -52.40 15.45 58.09
CA SER A 4 -52.32 14.78 56.80
C SER A 4 -50.88 14.67 56.35
N PHE A 5 -50.32 13.46 56.32
CA PHE A 5 -49.01 13.17 55.77
C PHE A 5 -49.14 13.00 54.25
N VAL A 6 -48.69 13.98 53.48
CA VAL A 6 -48.65 13.91 52.04
C VAL A 6 -47.26 13.35 51.61
N PRO A 7 -47.20 12.17 50.99
CA PRO A 7 -45.94 11.64 50.54
C PRO A 7 -45.41 12.46 49.33
N LYS A 8 -44.23 13.06 49.47
CA LYS A 8 -43.48 13.71 48.35
C LYS A 8 -43.03 12.64 47.33
N LEU A 9 -43.73 12.59 46.25
CA LEU A 9 -43.27 11.80 45.06
C LEU A 9 -41.94 12.37 44.54
N LYS A 10 -40.89 11.56 44.63
CA LYS A 10 -39.59 11.84 44.08
C LYS A 10 -39.68 11.90 42.52
N PRO A 11 -39.25 12.97 41.87
CA PRO A 11 -39.26 13.00 40.38
C PRO A 11 -38.35 11.90 39.83
N ARG A 12 -38.95 11.03 39.06
CA ARG A 12 -38.28 9.93 38.34
C ARG A 12 -37.38 10.56 37.32
N SER A 13 -36.06 10.43 37.48
CA SER A 13 -35.06 11.04 36.60
C SER A 13 -35.20 10.49 35.17
N ARG A 14 -35.60 11.34 34.24
CA ARG A 14 -35.66 11.10 32.78
C ARG A 14 -34.29 11.11 32.11
N GLN A 15 -33.19 10.93 32.85
CA GLN A 15 -31.83 11.11 32.34
C GLN A 15 -31.24 9.89 31.59
N ASN A 16 -31.87 8.73 31.62
CA ASN A 16 -31.27 7.52 31.03
C ASN A 16 -31.39 7.45 29.50
N GLY A 17 -32.30 8.19 28.87
CA GLY A 17 -32.51 8.16 27.42
C GLY A 17 -31.41 8.84 26.64
N SER A 18 -30.86 9.97 27.11
CA SER A 18 -29.85 10.72 26.43
C SER A 18 -28.47 10.03 26.48
N ALA A 19 -28.15 9.37 27.60
CA ALA A 19 -26.91 8.62 27.76
C ALA A 19 -26.86 7.39 26.81
N LEU A 20 -27.99 6.67 26.70
CA LEU A 20 -28.11 5.52 25.81
C LEU A 20 -27.97 5.94 24.32
N LEU A 21 -28.62 7.05 23.94
CA LEU A 21 -28.53 7.61 22.59
C LEU A 21 -27.10 8.05 22.27
N PHE A 22 -26.39 8.67 23.21
CA PHE A 22 -25.00 9.05 23.07
C PHE A 22 -24.09 7.83 22.87
N VAL A 23 -24.30 6.74 23.63
CA VAL A 23 -23.53 5.49 23.45
C VAL A 23 -23.79 4.86 22.11
N ILE A 24 -25.01 4.85 21.61
CA ILE A 24 -25.35 4.32 20.29
C ILE A 24 -24.63 5.14 19.18
N ILE A 25 -24.70 6.46 19.25
CA ILE A 25 -24.01 7.34 18.28
C ILE A 25 -22.50 7.08 18.32
N LEU A 26 -21.91 6.95 19.50
CA LEU A 26 -20.47 6.67 19.64
C LEU A 26 -20.09 5.33 19.00
N ILE A 27 -20.88 4.29 19.21
CA ILE A 27 -20.65 2.96 18.58
C ILE A 27 -20.74 3.07 17.06
N VAL A 28 -21.73 3.78 16.53
CA VAL A 28 -21.89 3.97 15.07
C VAL A 28 -20.71 4.73 14.47
N VAL A 29 -20.23 5.76 15.15
CA VAL A 29 -19.05 6.54 14.69
C VAL A 29 -17.78 5.69 14.71
N ILE A 30 -17.56 4.91 15.77
CA ILE A 30 -16.41 4.02 15.88
C ILE A 30 -16.48 2.92 14.81
N ALA A 31 -17.62 2.27 14.65
CA ALA A 31 -17.80 1.21 13.66
C ALA A 31 -17.68 1.74 12.23
N GLY A 32 -18.29 2.88 11.92
CA GLY A 32 -18.20 3.55 10.63
C GLY A 32 -16.77 4.03 10.31
N GLY A 33 -16.09 4.61 11.30
CA GLY A 33 -14.69 4.99 11.20
C GLY A 33 -13.78 3.79 10.90
N TRP A 34 -13.93 2.72 11.66
CA TRP A 34 -13.17 1.47 11.47
C TRP A 34 -13.39 0.86 10.08
N TYR A 35 -14.64 0.81 9.61
CA TYR A 35 -14.98 0.30 8.29
C TYR A 35 -14.36 1.17 7.17
N GLY A 36 -14.45 2.50 7.28
CA GLY A 36 -13.84 3.42 6.32
C GLY A 36 -12.33 3.25 6.24
N LEU A 37 -11.66 3.16 7.39
CA LEU A 37 -10.21 2.99 7.48
C LEU A 37 -9.74 1.63 6.92
N SER A 38 -10.46 0.55 7.18
CA SER A 38 -10.14 -0.77 6.63
C SER A 38 -10.27 -0.80 5.10
N THR A 39 -11.25 -0.09 4.55
CA THR A 39 -11.45 0.04 3.10
C THR A 39 -10.32 0.84 2.44
N LEU A 40 -9.89 1.95 3.05
CA LEU A 40 -8.76 2.75 2.56
C LEU A 40 -7.46 1.93 2.53
N ARG A 41 -7.21 1.14 3.56
CA ARG A 41 -6.05 0.25 3.62
C ARG A 41 -6.06 -0.78 2.50
N ARG A 42 -7.19 -1.46 2.31
CA ARG A 42 -7.36 -2.46 1.24
C ARG A 42 -7.18 -1.85 -0.16
N ASN A 43 -7.70 -0.65 -0.39
CA ASN A 43 -7.53 0.04 -1.66
C ASN A 43 -6.06 0.38 -1.90
N SER A 44 -5.33 0.85 -0.89
CA SER A 44 -3.91 1.12 -1.00
C SER A 44 -3.09 -0.15 -1.30
N GLU A 45 -3.46 -1.31 -0.76
CA GLU A 45 -2.81 -2.59 -1.07
C GLU A 45 -3.01 -2.98 -2.54
N ILE A 46 -4.21 -2.79 -3.07
CA ILE A 46 -4.51 -3.05 -4.49
C ILE A 46 -3.74 -2.08 -5.39
N GLU A 47 -3.77 -0.78 -5.09
CA GLU A 47 -3.05 0.25 -5.84
C GLU A 47 -1.54 0.01 -5.83
N GLY A 48 -0.96 -0.30 -4.67
CA GLY A 48 0.47 -0.56 -4.53
C GLY A 48 0.91 -1.78 -5.34
N LYS A 49 0.12 -2.85 -5.33
CA LYS A 49 0.38 -4.04 -6.14
C LYS A 49 0.26 -3.75 -7.65
N GLN A 50 -0.74 -2.97 -8.05
CA GLN A 50 -0.92 -2.55 -9.45
C GLN A 50 0.25 -1.67 -9.90
N PHE A 51 0.67 -0.71 -9.08
CA PHE A 51 1.82 0.13 -9.37
C PHE A 51 3.11 -0.68 -9.50
N ALA A 52 3.38 -1.61 -8.57
CA ALA A 52 4.53 -2.49 -8.66
C ALA A 52 4.51 -3.36 -9.94
N ARG A 53 3.34 -3.85 -10.34
CA ARG A 53 3.18 -4.60 -11.60
C ARG A 53 3.46 -3.71 -12.81
N GLU A 54 2.97 -2.49 -12.83
CA GLU A 54 3.22 -1.52 -13.90
C GLU A 54 4.72 -1.19 -14.00
N VAL A 55 5.40 -1.00 -12.86
CA VAL A 55 6.85 -0.78 -12.82
C VAL A 55 7.59 -1.95 -13.47
N ILE A 56 7.27 -3.18 -13.10
CA ILE A 56 7.91 -4.37 -13.66
C ILE A 56 7.62 -4.48 -15.15
N ASP A 57 6.39 -4.29 -15.57
CA ASP A 57 6.01 -4.39 -16.98
C ASP A 57 6.75 -3.32 -17.82
N ARG A 58 6.70 -2.05 -17.42
CA ARG A 58 7.34 -0.99 -18.20
C ARG A 58 8.86 -1.05 -18.17
N VAL A 59 9.46 -1.38 -17.03
CA VAL A 59 10.92 -1.36 -16.88
C VAL A 59 11.55 -2.65 -17.40
N ALA A 60 11.04 -3.81 -16.99
CA ALA A 60 11.68 -5.09 -17.31
C ALA A 60 11.18 -5.71 -18.62
N VAL A 61 9.94 -5.43 -19.06
CA VAL A 61 9.39 -5.99 -20.30
C VAL A 61 9.47 -4.99 -21.45
N GLN A 62 9.09 -3.73 -21.21
CA GLN A 62 9.07 -2.69 -22.26
C GLN A 62 10.37 -1.89 -22.34
N HIS A 63 11.29 -2.02 -21.37
CA HIS A 63 12.57 -1.31 -21.28
C HIS A 63 12.44 0.22 -21.28
N ASP A 64 11.37 0.74 -20.65
CA ASP A 64 11.06 2.17 -20.60
C ASP A 64 11.87 2.91 -19.53
N GLY A 65 13.07 3.35 -19.89
CA GLY A 65 13.95 4.11 -19.00
C GLY A 65 13.39 5.50 -18.63
N ARG A 66 12.56 6.12 -19.49
CA ARG A 66 11.93 7.41 -19.17
C ARG A 66 10.91 7.27 -18.06
N TYR A 67 10.13 6.20 -18.11
CA TYR A 67 9.18 5.88 -17.05
C TYR A 67 9.92 5.61 -15.75
N LEU A 68 10.97 4.77 -15.77
CA LEU A 68 11.79 4.50 -14.59
C LEU A 68 12.26 5.80 -13.94
N HIS A 69 12.86 6.71 -14.71
CA HIS A 69 13.33 8.00 -14.21
C HIS A 69 12.20 8.84 -13.58
N SER A 70 11.00 8.81 -14.15
CA SER A 70 9.87 9.62 -13.67
C SER A 70 9.31 9.17 -12.33
N ILE A 71 9.36 7.86 -12.03
CA ILE A 71 8.76 7.27 -10.83
C ILE A 71 9.71 7.13 -9.64
N ILE A 72 11.03 7.30 -9.84
CA ILE A 72 12.00 7.26 -8.74
C ILE A 72 11.72 8.38 -7.75
N ALA A 73 11.67 8.04 -6.47
CA ALA A 73 11.49 8.99 -5.39
C ALA A 73 12.57 10.09 -5.41
N ALA A 74 12.18 11.34 -5.21
CA ALA A 74 13.07 12.50 -5.37
C ALA A 74 14.32 12.43 -4.47
N ASP A 75 14.16 11.90 -3.26
CA ASP A 75 15.25 11.67 -2.30
C ASP A 75 16.21 10.55 -2.74
N ARG A 76 15.76 9.63 -3.59
CA ARG A 76 16.55 8.51 -4.11
C ARG A 76 17.27 8.83 -5.42
N ARG A 77 16.87 9.86 -6.15
CA ARG A 77 17.54 10.27 -7.41
C ARG A 77 19.01 10.62 -7.23
N ILE A 78 19.41 11.07 -6.05
CA ILE A 78 20.82 11.35 -5.71
C ILE A 78 21.60 10.04 -5.59
N ALA A 79 20.99 8.99 -5.06
CA ALA A 79 21.60 7.69 -4.84
C ALA A 79 21.62 6.80 -6.10
N ILE A 80 20.73 7.06 -7.07
CA ILE A 80 20.61 6.31 -8.32
C ILE A 80 20.99 7.25 -9.48
N PRO A 81 22.26 7.31 -9.85
CA PRO A 81 22.69 8.16 -10.96
C PRO A 81 22.12 7.65 -12.32
N PRO A 82 21.92 8.54 -13.31
CA PRO A 82 21.38 8.17 -14.61
C PRO A 82 22.13 7.03 -15.31
N ALA A 83 23.44 6.92 -15.08
CA ALA A 83 24.24 5.82 -15.62
C ALA A 83 23.82 4.44 -15.06
N MET A 84 23.38 4.39 -13.79
CA MET A 84 22.87 3.16 -13.17
C MET A 84 21.50 2.79 -13.73
N GLU A 85 20.62 3.78 -13.92
CA GLU A 85 19.30 3.57 -14.56
C GLU A 85 19.50 3.01 -15.98
N GLN A 86 20.40 3.61 -16.78
CA GLN A 86 20.68 3.15 -18.12
C GLN A 86 21.30 1.74 -18.13
N GLY A 87 22.26 1.46 -17.25
CA GLY A 87 22.87 0.14 -17.13
C GLY A 87 21.85 -0.96 -16.76
N LEU A 88 20.83 -0.61 -15.99
CA LEU A 88 19.74 -1.50 -15.63
C LEU A 88 18.85 -1.82 -16.85
N ILE A 89 18.45 -0.81 -17.62
CA ILE A 89 17.68 -0.97 -18.86
C ILE A 89 18.46 -1.77 -19.90
N ASP A 90 19.76 -1.46 -20.09
CA ASP A 90 20.63 -2.20 -21.00
C ASP A 90 20.77 -3.68 -20.59
N GLY A 91 20.79 -3.94 -19.27
CA GLY A 91 20.77 -5.30 -18.72
C GLY A 91 19.50 -6.07 -19.12
N PHE A 92 18.34 -5.48 -18.97
CA PHE A 92 17.08 -6.08 -19.41
C PHE A 92 17.01 -6.27 -20.91
N THR A 93 17.44 -5.28 -21.68
CA THR A 93 17.46 -5.35 -23.16
C THR A 93 18.30 -6.52 -23.67
N LYS A 94 19.46 -6.78 -23.04
CA LYS A 94 20.33 -7.92 -23.40
C LYS A 94 19.71 -9.28 -23.11
N LEU A 95 18.77 -9.37 -22.18
CA LEU A 95 18.09 -10.62 -21.83
C LEU A 95 16.93 -10.97 -22.77
N GLY A 96 16.49 -9.99 -23.54
CA GLY A 96 15.34 -10.13 -24.43
C GLY A 96 13.99 -10.01 -23.72
N ALA A 97 12.93 -10.46 -24.39
CA ALA A 97 11.58 -10.39 -23.84
C ALA A 97 11.33 -11.55 -22.88
N PRO A 98 10.92 -11.26 -21.62
CA PRO A 98 10.50 -12.31 -20.70
C PRO A 98 9.12 -12.84 -21.08
N ASN A 99 8.75 -13.99 -20.50
CA ASN A 99 7.38 -14.47 -20.57
C ASN A 99 6.45 -13.43 -19.92
N GLN A 100 5.42 -12.99 -20.64
CA GLN A 100 4.50 -11.93 -20.18
C GLN A 100 3.61 -12.35 -18.99
N ASN A 101 3.47 -13.64 -18.73
CA ASN A 101 2.69 -14.14 -17.59
C ASN A 101 3.54 -14.16 -16.32
N PHE A 102 3.55 -13.06 -15.60
CA PHE A 102 4.20 -12.98 -14.29
C PHE A 102 3.20 -12.58 -13.21
N SER A 103 3.40 -13.10 -12.00
CA SER A 103 2.70 -12.70 -10.79
C SER A 103 3.53 -11.70 -10.00
N VAL A 104 2.83 -10.85 -9.27
CA VAL A 104 3.46 -9.92 -8.33
C VAL A 104 2.93 -10.24 -6.95
N ASP A 105 3.81 -10.61 -6.03
CA ASP A 105 3.47 -10.96 -4.66
C ASP A 105 4.19 -10.05 -3.68
N GLY A 106 3.49 -9.66 -2.62
CA GLY A 106 4.05 -8.77 -1.61
C GLY A 106 2.96 -8.12 -0.78
N ASN A 107 3.38 -7.45 0.27
CA ASN A 107 2.51 -6.79 1.22
C ASN A 107 2.93 -5.33 1.43
N LEU A 108 1.94 -4.49 1.73
CA LEU A 108 2.18 -3.14 2.22
C LEU A 108 2.25 -3.12 3.75
N THR A 109 3.13 -2.30 4.25
CA THR A 109 3.18 -1.83 5.63
C THR A 109 2.84 -0.36 5.68
N PHE A 110 2.36 0.12 6.82
CA PHE A 110 1.97 1.51 7.02
C PHE A 110 2.79 2.07 8.19
N GLU A 111 3.52 3.15 7.97
CA GLU A 111 4.33 3.79 9.04
C GLU A 111 3.46 4.35 10.16
N SER A 112 2.30 4.88 9.82
CA SER A 112 1.24 5.15 10.79
C SER A 112 0.01 4.39 10.34
N TYR A 113 -0.87 4.06 11.26
CA TYR A 113 -1.99 3.12 11.07
C TYR A 113 -2.72 3.24 9.71
N PHE A 114 -2.64 4.40 9.04
CA PHE A 114 -3.39 4.69 7.81
C PHE A 114 -2.64 5.53 6.78
N PHE A 115 -1.43 6.01 7.09
CA PHE A 115 -0.69 6.94 6.24
C PHE A 115 0.67 6.38 5.82
N SER A 116 1.18 6.90 4.70
CA SER A 116 2.50 6.54 4.15
C SER A 116 2.67 5.04 3.94
N PRO A 117 1.80 4.39 3.13
CA PRO A 117 2.00 3.00 2.81
C PRO A 117 3.32 2.82 2.06
N HIS A 118 4.05 1.78 2.43
CA HIS A 118 5.26 1.34 1.75
C HIS A 118 5.31 -0.19 1.77
N GLY A 119 5.98 -0.78 0.82
CA GLY A 119 6.12 -2.23 0.80
C GLY A 119 6.98 -2.72 -0.34
N THR A 120 7.41 -3.97 -0.22
CA THR A 120 8.21 -4.64 -1.22
C THR A 120 7.39 -5.73 -1.90
N PHE A 121 7.42 -5.69 -3.21
CA PHE A 121 6.76 -6.66 -4.07
C PHE A 121 7.80 -7.46 -4.82
N LYS A 122 7.59 -8.77 -4.87
CA LYS A 122 8.45 -9.74 -5.56
C LYS A 122 7.75 -10.22 -6.82
N SER A 123 8.51 -10.34 -7.90
CA SER A 123 8.08 -11.02 -9.11
C SER A 123 9.21 -11.88 -9.65
N ILE A 124 8.85 -12.98 -10.29
CA ILE A 124 9.81 -13.85 -11.00
C ILE A 124 9.49 -13.76 -12.48
N LEU A 125 10.43 -13.25 -13.24
CA LEU A 125 10.37 -13.22 -14.70
C LEU A 125 11.16 -14.38 -15.28
N THR A 126 10.56 -15.08 -16.22
CA THR A 126 11.19 -16.19 -16.93
C THR A 126 11.67 -15.70 -18.29
N TYR A 127 12.96 -15.67 -18.49
CA TYR A 127 13.64 -15.43 -19.76
C TYR A 127 14.02 -16.75 -20.42
N PRO A 128 14.39 -16.79 -21.72
CA PRO A 128 14.69 -18.02 -22.42
C PRO A 128 15.82 -18.85 -21.80
N ASP A 129 16.80 -18.23 -21.17
CA ASP A 129 18.01 -18.85 -20.63
C ASP A 129 18.17 -18.72 -19.10
N ARG A 130 17.27 -18.01 -18.42
CA ARG A 130 17.38 -17.78 -16.97
C ARG A 130 16.09 -17.27 -16.34
N HIS A 131 16.05 -17.30 -15.00
CA HIS A 131 15.04 -16.61 -14.22
C HIS A 131 15.60 -15.33 -13.58
N ALA A 132 14.79 -14.30 -13.51
CA ALA A 132 15.10 -13.07 -12.79
C ALA A 132 14.08 -12.88 -11.67
N THR A 133 14.56 -12.77 -10.45
CA THR A 133 13.75 -12.32 -9.32
C THR A 133 13.89 -10.81 -9.20
N ILE A 134 12.78 -10.09 -9.34
CA ILE A 134 12.71 -8.64 -9.21
C ILE A 134 12.01 -8.31 -7.90
N LEU A 135 12.66 -7.46 -7.10
CA LEU A 135 12.09 -6.87 -5.89
C LEU A 135 11.86 -5.39 -6.13
N VAL A 136 10.62 -4.96 -6.06
CA VAL A 136 10.20 -3.58 -6.25
C VAL A 136 9.70 -3.05 -4.92
N THR A 137 10.41 -2.07 -4.35
CA THR A 137 9.96 -1.38 -3.15
C THR A 137 9.31 -0.07 -3.52
N VAL A 138 8.08 0.11 -3.09
CA VAL A 138 7.25 1.27 -3.42
C VAL A 138 6.79 1.99 -2.16
N GLY A 139 6.48 3.27 -2.29
CA GLY A 139 5.93 4.07 -1.21
C GLY A 139 5.00 5.15 -1.74
N LYS A 140 4.16 5.72 -0.86
CA LYS A 140 3.20 6.79 -1.19
C LYS A 140 3.36 7.99 -0.23
N PRO A 141 4.56 8.63 -0.18
CA PRO A 141 4.89 9.63 0.86
C PRO A 141 4.08 10.92 0.74
N ARG A 142 3.61 11.30 -0.44
CA ARG A 142 2.88 12.55 -0.72
C ARG A 142 1.58 12.31 -1.47
N GLY A 143 0.94 11.15 -1.28
CA GLY A 143 -0.32 10.80 -1.94
C GLY A 143 -0.18 10.22 -3.35
N TYR A 144 1.01 10.11 -3.91
CA TYR A 144 1.32 9.43 -5.18
C TYR A 144 2.36 8.34 -4.98
N TRP A 145 2.25 7.27 -5.77
CA TRP A 145 3.16 6.13 -5.70
C TRP A 145 4.52 6.48 -6.33
N VAL A 146 5.58 6.09 -5.66
CA VAL A 146 6.96 6.25 -6.13
C VAL A 146 7.73 4.97 -5.91
N LEU A 147 8.73 4.74 -6.77
CA LEU A 147 9.72 3.69 -6.61
C LEU A 147 10.79 4.17 -5.63
N THR A 148 10.99 3.41 -4.54
CA THR A 148 12.00 3.71 -3.53
C THR A 148 13.23 2.82 -3.65
N ASP A 149 13.05 1.59 -4.17
CA ASP A 149 14.16 0.67 -4.43
C ASP A 149 13.78 -0.35 -5.51
N LEU A 150 14.77 -0.82 -6.26
CA LEU A 150 14.64 -1.85 -7.26
C LEU A 150 15.86 -2.77 -7.21
N ALA A 151 15.65 -4.00 -6.77
CA ALA A 151 16.70 -5.01 -6.71
C ALA A 151 16.39 -6.17 -7.68
N ILE A 152 17.42 -6.66 -8.34
CA ILE A 152 17.32 -7.75 -9.32
C ILE A 152 18.33 -8.82 -8.97
N THR A 153 17.87 -10.05 -8.90
CA THR A 153 18.69 -11.23 -8.70
C THR A 153 18.50 -12.18 -9.88
N TRP A 154 19.59 -12.56 -10.50
CA TRP A 154 19.62 -13.45 -11.64
C TRP A 154 19.93 -14.87 -11.19
N GLU A 155 19.05 -15.79 -11.53
CA GLU A 155 19.28 -17.22 -11.30
C GLU A 155 19.51 -17.91 -12.66
N ARG A 156 20.63 -18.62 -12.77
CA ARG A 156 20.83 -19.48 -13.94
C ARG A 156 19.97 -20.73 -13.77
N PRO A 157 19.21 -21.19 -14.77
CA PRO A 157 18.50 -22.45 -14.68
C PRO A 157 19.49 -23.55 -14.34
N PRO A 158 19.11 -24.52 -13.50
CA PRO A 158 19.93 -25.70 -13.26
C PRO A 158 20.15 -26.40 -14.62
N GLY A 159 21.43 -26.56 -14.97
CA GLY A 159 21.85 -27.23 -16.20
C GLY A 159 21.56 -28.71 -16.20
#